data_c1c19510b32188ec089b829b0f72818a
#
_entry.id   c1c19510b32188ec089b829b0f72818a
#
_cell.length_a   1.000
_cell.length_b   1.000
_cell.length_c   1.000
_cell.angle_alpha   90.00
_cell.angle_beta   90.00
_cell.angle_gamma   90.00
#
_symmetry.space_group_name_H-M   'P 1'
#
loop_
_entity.id
_entity.type
_entity.pdbx_description
1 polymer ?
#
loop_
_entity_poly.entity_id
_entity_poly.type
_entity_poly.pdbx_seq_one_letter_code
_entity_poly.pdbx_strand_id
1 'polypeptide(L)'
;MPNMQHDPRCGAILCAAEEELAPFLPHLAEEQRLSRAMLTLHIGRIGSLQMVLAATGMCKVNAALAVQTVLDTVSPDFVLNAGTAGGMSPALGLFDTAVTTECAYHDVGEDILTNYHPRLPSVWFASDPDLLAACRRAAERAPGRVHFGRTVTGEAFITDEGRAEINARFVPLTVDMETAAMAHVCYVNRVPFAAIRSVTDTADHSGIGTFEENCARASAVSAAVVLDVLRELTR
;
A
#
# COMPACT_ATOMS: atom_id res chain seq x y z
N MET A 1 -4.20 -37.70 -16.88
CA MET A 1 -3.49 -36.43 -16.68
C MET A 1 -3.39 -36.23 -15.19
N PRO A 2 -2.19 -36.09 -14.58
CA PRO A 2 -2.09 -35.86 -13.16
C PRO A 2 -2.69 -34.49 -12.85
N ASN A 3 -3.50 -34.45 -11.78
CA ASN A 3 -4.05 -33.25 -11.18
C ASN A 3 -2.88 -32.33 -10.83
N MET A 4 -2.68 -31.25 -11.60
CA MET A 4 -1.80 -30.17 -11.20
C MET A 4 -2.47 -29.53 -9.98
N GLN A 5 -2.04 -29.93 -8.78
CA GLN A 5 -2.26 -29.11 -7.59
C GLN A 5 -1.63 -27.77 -7.91
N HIS A 6 -2.46 -26.73 -8.13
CA HIS A 6 -1.97 -25.36 -8.14
C HIS A 6 -1.34 -25.10 -6.77
N ASP A 7 -0.06 -24.75 -6.76
CA ASP A 7 0.58 -24.21 -5.59
C ASP A 7 -0.30 -23.08 -5.03
N PRO A 8 -0.47 -22.98 -3.72
CA PRO A 8 -1.29 -21.93 -3.14
C PRO A 8 -0.73 -20.58 -3.55
N ARG A 9 -1.62 -19.71 -4.06
CA ARG A 9 -1.26 -18.36 -4.48
C ARG A 9 -0.52 -17.63 -3.35
N CYS A 10 0.61 -17.02 -3.66
CA CYS A 10 1.46 -16.30 -2.71
C CYS A 10 1.23 -14.78 -2.82
N GLY A 11 0.94 -14.10 -1.72
CA GLY A 11 0.81 -12.67 -1.67
C GLY A 11 1.81 -12.01 -0.73
N ALA A 12 2.06 -10.72 -0.92
CA ALA A 12 2.81 -9.93 0.04
C ALA A 12 1.96 -8.77 0.58
N ILE A 13 2.05 -8.51 1.89
CA ILE A 13 1.55 -7.29 2.55
C ILE A 13 2.74 -6.52 3.07
N LEU A 14 2.89 -5.29 2.61
CA LEU A 14 3.99 -4.40 2.98
C LEU A 14 3.44 -3.13 3.62
N CYS A 15 3.92 -2.83 4.81
CA CYS A 15 3.56 -1.67 5.62
C CYS A 15 4.79 -0.79 5.84
N ALA A 16 4.61 0.52 6.03
CA ALA A 16 5.75 1.40 6.28
C ALA A 16 6.35 1.18 7.67
N ALA A 17 5.53 0.89 8.67
CA ALA A 17 5.93 0.79 10.07
C ALA A 17 5.45 -0.51 10.74
N GLU A 18 6.07 -0.87 11.85
CA GLU A 18 5.68 -2.03 12.67
C GLU A 18 4.27 -1.88 13.24
N GLU A 19 3.84 -0.66 13.58
CA GLU A 19 2.49 -0.36 14.04
C GLU A 19 1.42 -0.65 12.99
N GLU A 20 1.75 -0.45 11.71
CA GLU A 20 0.88 -0.75 10.59
C GLU A 20 0.84 -2.26 10.28
N LEU A 21 1.96 -2.95 10.52
CA LEU A 21 2.09 -4.39 10.34
C LEU A 21 1.42 -5.19 11.46
N ALA A 22 1.48 -4.68 12.69
CA ALA A 22 1.04 -5.39 13.90
C ALA A 22 -0.39 -5.97 13.80
N PRO A 23 -1.41 -5.29 13.22
CA PRO A 23 -2.75 -5.85 13.11
C PRO A 23 -2.86 -7.11 12.24
N PHE A 24 -1.90 -7.39 11.37
CA PHE A 24 -1.91 -8.56 10.49
C PHE A 24 -1.30 -9.80 11.15
N LEU A 25 -0.32 -9.63 12.04
CA LEU A 25 0.44 -10.74 12.62
C LEU A 25 -0.43 -11.78 13.34
N PRO A 26 -1.50 -11.43 14.09
CA PRO A 26 -2.38 -12.40 14.71
C PRO A 26 -3.13 -13.31 13.72
N HIS A 27 -3.22 -12.91 12.44
CA HIS A 27 -3.90 -13.68 11.40
C HIS A 27 -2.94 -14.58 10.60
N LEU A 28 -1.62 -14.46 10.82
CA LEU A 28 -0.61 -15.25 10.15
C LEU A 28 -0.38 -16.57 10.89
N ALA A 29 -0.87 -17.66 10.32
CA ALA A 29 -0.63 -19.01 10.82
C ALA A 29 0.71 -19.57 10.30
N GLU A 30 1.30 -20.52 11.05
CA GLU A 30 2.54 -21.23 10.67
C GLU A 30 3.71 -20.28 10.39
N GLU A 31 3.82 -19.20 11.16
CA GLU A 31 4.80 -18.15 10.95
C GLU A 31 6.24 -18.65 11.00
N GLN A 32 6.99 -18.31 9.98
CA GLN A 32 8.45 -18.41 9.92
C GLN A 32 9.03 -17.01 9.70
N ARG A 33 10.18 -16.73 10.28
CA ARG A 33 10.86 -15.42 10.13
C ARG A 33 12.15 -15.58 9.37
N LEU A 34 12.33 -14.73 8.37
CA LEU A 34 13.55 -14.65 7.59
C LEU A 34 14.08 -13.21 7.62
N SER A 35 15.33 -13.04 8.05
CA SER A 35 15.98 -11.71 7.99
C SER A 35 16.70 -11.54 6.66
N ARG A 36 16.42 -10.45 5.94
CA ARG A 36 17.02 -10.12 4.66
C ARG A 36 17.09 -8.60 4.48
N ALA A 37 18.24 -8.05 4.08
CA ALA A 37 18.43 -6.62 3.84
C ALA A 37 17.85 -5.72 4.98
N MET A 38 18.12 -6.07 6.24
CA MET A 38 17.60 -5.43 7.46
C MET A 38 16.08 -5.58 7.67
N LEU A 39 15.37 -6.29 6.79
CA LEU A 39 13.95 -6.59 6.96
C LEU A 39 13.75 -7.88 7.75
N THR A 40 12.65 -7.95 8.50
CA THR A 40 12.10 -9.19 9.00
C THR A 40 10.91 -9.58 8.12
N LEU A 41 11.06 -10.63 7.34
CA LEU A 41 9.98 -11.20 6.55
C LEU A 41 9.25 -12.23 7.41
N HIS A 42 7.97 -11.98 7.69
CA HIS A 42 7.06 -12.91 8.36
C HIS A 42 6.36 -13.74 7.27
N ILE A 43 6.72 -15.00 7.16
CA ILE A 43 6.21 -15.90 6.10
C ILE A 43 5.29 -16.92 6.75
N GLY A 44 4.09 -17.09 6.22
CA GLY A 44 3.10 -18.00 6.79
C GLY A 44 1.86 -18.08 5.92
N ARG A 45 0.70 -18.28 6.54
CA ARG A 45 -0.59 -18.43 5.86
C ARG A 45 -1.65 -17.51 6.45
N ILE A 46 -2.43 -16.85 5.57
CA ILE A 46 -3.69 -16.20 5.94
C ILE A 46 -4.80 -16.88 5.14
N GLY A 47 -5.64 -17.66 5.82
CA GLY A 47 -6.60 -18.53 5.15
C GLY A 47 -5.92 -19.57 4.25
N SER A 48 -6.28 -19.61 2.97
CA SER A 48 -5.67 -20.51 1.98
C SER A 48 -4.44 -19.94 1.28
N LEU A 49 -4.14 -18.65 1.46
CA LEU A 49 -3.03 -17.97 0.79
C LEU A 49 -1.72 -18.17 1.55
N GLN A 50 -0.64 -18.38 0.84
CA GLN A 50 0.70 -18.13 1.38
C GLN A 50 0.91 -16.61 1.41
N MET A 51 1.48 -16.10 2.50
CA MET A 51 1.65 -14.68 2.68
C MET A 51 3.04 -14.35 3.22
N VAL A 52 3.58 -13.23 2.73
CA VAL A 52 4.76 -12.58 3.28
C VAL A 52 4.37 -11.21 3.77
N LEU A 53 4.66 -10.94 5.03
CA LEU A 53 4.38 -9.67 5.68
C LEU A 53 5.69 -9.03 6.11
N ALA A 54 5.86 -7.73 5.89
CA ALA A 54 7.04 -7.00 6.37
C ALA A 54 6.75 -5.51 6.59
N ALA A 55 7.41 -4.94 7.60
CA ALA A 55 7.57 -3.51 7.72
C ALA A 55 8.79 -3.08 6.88
N THR A 56 8.58 -2.12 5.99
CA THR A 56 9.58 -1.70 4.99
C THR A 56 10.53 -0.64 5.52
N GLY A 57 10.13 0.10 6.53
CA GLY A 57 10.65 1.42 6.85
C GLY A 57 9.98 2.50 6.00
N MET A 58 10.00 3.72 6.50
CA MET A 58 9.42 4.89 5.84
C MET A 58 10.25 5.35 4.65
N CYS A 59 9.63 6.08 3.74
CA CYS A 59 10.22 6.73 2.57
C CYS A 59 10.51 5.80 1.38
N LYS A 60 10.71 6.44 0.22
CA LYS A 60 10.77 5.78 -1.11
C LYS A 60 11.86 4.73 -1.23
N VAL A 61 13.06 5.00 -0.71
CA VAL A 61 14.21 4.09 -0.82
C VAL A 61 13.94 2.81 -0.04
N ASN A 62 13.48 2.92 1.23
CA ASN A 62 13.16 1.77 2.05
C ASN A 62 12.04 0.93 1.45
N ALA A 63 10.98 1.60 0.98
CA ALA A 63 9.86 0.95 0.31
C ALA A 63 10.30 0.17 -0.94
N ALA A 64 11.12 0.79 -1.81
CA ALA A 64 11.62 0.16 -3.02
C ALA A 64 12.53 -1.05 -2.73
N LEU A 65 13.48 -0.90 -1.79
CA LEU A 65 14.36 -1.99 -1.35
C LEU A 65 13.57 -3.16 -0.78
N ALA A 66 12.56 -2.89 0.01
CA ALA A 66 11.74 -3.93 0.63
C ALA A 66 10.94 -4.71 -0.42
N VAL A 67 10.27 -4.03 -1.34
CA VAL A 67 9.55 -4.71 -2.43
C VAL A 67 10.53 -5.58 -3.23
N GLN A 68 11.64 -5.04 -3.71
CA GLN A 68 12.59 -5.82 -4.50
C GLN A 68 13.15 -7.02 -3.72
N THR A 69 13.46 -6.83 -2.42
CA THR A 69 13.92 -7.93 -1.56
C THR A 69 12.88 -9.04 -1.44
N VAL A 70 11.60 -8.68 -1.29
CA VAL A 70 10.50 -9.65 -1.23
C VAL A 70 10.32 -10.37 -2.56
N LEU A 71 10.34 -9.65 -3.68
CA LEU A 71 10.22 -10.24 -5.01
C LEU A 71 11.35 -11.25 -5.29
N ASP A 72 12.58 -10.92 -4.93
CA ASP A 72 13.76 -11.78 -5.14
C ASP A 72 13.78 -13.00 -4.18
N THR A 73 13.09 -12.90 -3.06
CA THR A 73 13.12 -13.95 -2.01
C THR A 73 12.00 -14.96 -2.17
N VAL A 74 10.78 -14.52 -2.49
CA VAL A 74 9.59 -15.37 -2.45
C VAL A 74 8.73 -15.32 -3.72
N SER A 75 9.01 -14.42 -4.66
CA SER A 75 8.31 -14.26 -5.93
C SER A 75 6.77 -14.25 -5.79
N PRO A 76 6.19 -13.29 -5.05
CA PRO A 76 4.76 -13.26 -4.79
C PRO A 76 3.97 -12.97 -6.09
N ASP A 77 2.75 -13.52 -6.18
CA ASP A 77 1.81 -13.28 -7.28
C ASP A 77 1.20 -11.88 -7.25
N PHE A 78 1.21 -11.21 -6.10
CA PHE A 78 0.73 -9.84 -5.90
C PHE A 78 1.34 -9.19 -4.67
N VAL A 79 1.35 -7.87 -4.66
CA VAL A 79 1.77 -7.04 -3.52
C VAL A 79 0.65 -6.09 -3.12
N LEU A 80 0.31 -6.08 -1.84
CA LEU A 80 -0.58 -5.09 -1.23
C LEU A 80 0.23 -4.17 -0.31
N ASN A 81 0.16 -2.88 -0.54
CA ASN A 81 0.64 -1.89 0.42
C ASN A 81 -0.52 -1.54 1.36
N ALA A 82 -0.31 -1.73 2.65
CA ALA A 82 -1.31 -1.47 3.68
C ALA A 82 -0.75 -0.50 4.73
N GLY A 83 -1.61 0.26 5.37
CA GLY A 83 -1.20 1.16 6.44
C GLY A 83 -2.02 2.45 6.49
N THR A 84 -1.34 3.55 6.71
CA THR A 84 -1.94 4.87 6.95
C THR A 84 -1.51 5.90 5.92
N ALA A 85 -2.29 6.97 5.75
CA ALA A 85 -1.96 8.07 4.83
C ALA A 85 -2.59 9.39 5.31
N GLY A 86 -1.99 10.51 4.91
CA GLY A 86 -2.60 11.83 5.07
C GLY A 86 -3.73 12.06 4.07
N GLY A 87 -4.89 12.51 4.55
CA GLY A 87 -6.04 12.86 3.71
C GLY A 87 -5.80 14.18 2.99
N MET A 88 -5.91 14.19 1.67
CA MET A 88 -5.74 15.37 0.82
C MET A 88 -7.06 15.93 0.31
N SER A 89 -8.02 15.06 0.04
CA SER A 89 -9.34 15.44 -0.45
C SER A 89 -10.26 15.83 0.73
N PRO A 90 -11.06 16.89 0.59
CA PRO A 90 -12.07 17.26 1.60
C PRO A 90 -13.21 16.23 1.72
N ALA A 91 -13.30 15.27 0.82
CA ALA A 91 -14.27 14.17 0.91
C ALA A 91 -13.89 13.11 1.96
N LEU A 92 -12.62 13.10 2.43
CA LEU A 92 -12.10 12.13 3.38
C LEU A 92 -12.19 12.67 4.82
N GLY A 93 -12.69 11.83 5.72
CA GLY A 93 -12.58 12.02 7.16
C GLY A 93 -11.51 11.13 7.77
N LEU A 94 -11.21 11.35 9.06
CA LEU A 94 -10.36 10.47 9.85
C LEU A 94 -10.90 9.03 9.81
N PHE A 95 -9.98 8.08 9.63
CA PHE A 95 -10.26 6.64 9.55
C PHE A 95 -11.05 6.18 8.31
N ASP A 96 -11.38 7.07 7.36
CA ASP A 96 -11.82 6.62 6.04
C ASP A 96 -10.68 5.85 5.36
N THR A 97 -11.02 4.86 4.56
CA THR A 97 -10.02 4.08 3.80
C THR A 97 -9.97 4.56 2.36
N ALA A 98 -8.77 4.81 1.86
CA ALA A 98 -8.49 5.08 0.47
C ALA A 98 -7.90 3.83 -0.20
N VAL A 99 -8.52 3.37 -1.27
CA VAL A 99 -7.98 2.39 -2.20
C VAL A 99 -7.39 3.15 -3.39
N THR A 100 -6.11 3.00 -3.60
CA THR A 100 -5.38 3.68 -4.66
C THR A 100 -5.74 3.09 -6.02
N THR A 101 -6.27 3.91 -6.93
CA THR A 101 -6.51 3.49 -8.33
C THR A 101 -5.28 3.69 -9.20
N GLU A 102 -4.54 4.76 -8.95
CA GLU A 102 -3.24 5.06 -9.54
C GLU A 102 -2.45 5.96 -8.59
N CYS A 103 -1.14 5.88 -8.64
CA CYS A 103 -0.28 6.71 -7.80
C CYS A 103 0.88 7.32 -8.59
N ALA A 104 1.42 8.43 -8.08
CA ALA A 104 2.55 9.13 -8.68
C ALA A 104 3.43 9.76 -7.60
N TYR A 105 4.66 10.08 -7.95
CA TYR A 105 5.51 10.93 -7.11
C TYR A 105 5.09 12.41 -7.28
N HIS A 106 4.87 13.10 -6.18
CA HIS A 106 4.59 14.54 -6.23
C HIS A 106 5.86 15.40 -6.21
N ASP A 107 6.98 14.83 -5.82
CA ASP A 107 8.28 15.48 -5.62
C ASP A 107 9.34 15.12 -6.69
N VAL A 108 8.92 14.47 -7.78
CA VAL A 108 9.78 14.15 -8.93
C VAL A 108 9.31 14.95 -10.15
N GLY A 109 10.24 15.49 -10.94
CA GLY A 109 9.92 16.14 -12.20
C GLY A 109 9.26 15.18 -13.18
N GLU A 110 8.18 15.62 -13.84
CA GLU A 110 7.40 14.75 -14.74
C GLU A 110 8.22 14.20 -15.91
N ASP A 111 9.16 15.00 -16.41
CA ASP A 111 10.05 14.64 -17.51
C ASP A 111 11.12 13.62 -17.13
N ILE A 112 11.47 13.51 -15.85
CA ILE A 112 12.55 12.61 -15.39
C ILE A 112 12.19 11.15 -15.70
N LEU A 113 11.00 10.71 -15.34
CA LEU A 113 10.57 9.32 -15.51
C LEU A 113 10.16 8.98 -16.95
N THR A 114 9.70 9.98 -17.72
CA THR A 114 9.16 9.77 -19.07
C THR A 114 10.21 9.99 -20.17
N ASN A 115 11.08 10.98 -20.03
CA ASN A 115 12.06 11.33 -21.06
C ASN A 115 13.41 10.62 -20.90
N TYR A 116 13.75 10.21 -19.66
CA TYR A 116 14.98 9.50 -19.36
C TYR A 116 14.70 8.02 -19.04
N HIS A 117 15.75 7.20 -18.96
CA HIS A 117 15.60 5.80 -18.56
C HIS A 117 14.90 5.71 -17.19
N PRO A 118 13.87 4.86 -17.01
CA PRO A 118 13.39 3.79 -17.91
C PRO A 118 12.39 4.21 -19.02
N ARG A 119 12.09 5.50 -19.16
CA ARG A 119 11.16 6.05 -20.16
C ARG A 119 9.76 5.48 -20.00
N LEU A 120 9.20 5.68 -18.83
CA LEU A 120 7.84 5.24 -18.51
C LEU A 120 6.82 5.93 -19.43
N PRO A 121 5.74 5.23 -19.81
CA PRO A 121 4.70 5.81 -20.68
C PRO A 121 3.87 6.87 -19.94
N SER A 122 3.91 6.91 -18.63
CA SER A 122 3.18 7.83 -17.76
C SER A 122 3.93 8.04 -16.45
N VAL A 123 3.66 9.15 -15.76
CA VAL A 123 4.10 9.36 -14.37
C VAL A 123 3.21 8.62 -13.36
N TRP A 124 2.09 8.08 -13.82
CA TRP A 124 1.12 7.35 -13.00
C TRP A 124 1.34 5.85 -13.08
N PHE A 125 1.38 5.19 -11.93
CA PHE A 125 1.39 3.74 -11.78
C PHE A 125 -0.03 3.31 -11.43
N ALA A 126 -0.70 2.61 -12.34
CA ALA A 126 -2.05 2.08 -12.12
C ALA A 126 -2.00 0.86 -11.20
N SER A 127 -2.97 0.76 -10.27
CA SER A 127 -3.21 -0.46 -9.52
C SER A 127 -3.79 -1.56 -10.42
N ASP A 128 -3.53 -2.80 -10.05
CA ASP A 128 -4.00 -3.97 -10.80
C ASP A 128 -5.54 -4.05 -10.80
N PRO A 129 -6.19 -4.25 -11.97
CA PRO A 129 -7.64 -4.25 -12.08
C PRO A 129 -8.33 -5.39 -11.32
N ASP A 130 -7.70 -6.56 -11.19
CA ASP A 130 -8.28 -7.70 -10.47
C ASP A 130 -8.20 -7.47 -8.95
N LEU A 131 -7.10 -6.89 -8.48
CA LEU A 131 -6.96 -6.45 -7.09
C LEU A 131 -7.97 -5.33 -6.77
N LEU A 132 -8.16 -4.36 -7.66
CA LEU A 132 -9.18 -3.31 -7.50
C LEU A 132 -10.60 -3.90 -7.46
N ALA A 133 -10.90 -4.91 -8.28
CA ALA A 133 -12.19 -5.60 -8.24
C ALA A 133 -12.42 -6.29 -6.89
N ALA A 134 -11.39 -6.95 -6.34
CA ALA A 134 -11.45 -7.53 -5.00
C ALA A 134 -11.65 -6.46 -3.92
N CYS A 135 -10.95 -5.31 -4.02
CA CYS A 135 -11.14 -4.18 -3.12
C CYS A 135 -12.57 -3.62 -3.17
N ARG A 136 -13.20 -3.54 -4.35
CA ARG A 136 -14.60 -3.08 -4.48
C ARG A 136 -15.57 -4.02 -3.76
N ARG A 137 -15.40 -5.33 -3.91
CA ARG A 137 -16.23 -6.32 -3.19
C ARG A 137 -16.01 -6.27 -1.67
N ALA A 138 -14.76 -6.09 -1.23
CA ALA A 138 -14.44 -5.94 0.19
C ALA A 138 -15.04 -4.64 0.78
N ALA A 139 -15.05 -3.55 0.02
CA ALA A 139 -15.60 -2.27 0.44
C ALA A 139 -17.09 -2.32 0.84
N GLU A 140 -17.87 -3.25 0.26
CA GLU A 140 -19.28 -3.45 0.61
C GLU A 140 -19.50 -3.91 2.06
N ARG A 141 -18.45 -4.45 2.70
CA ARG A 141 -18.48 -4.97 4.07
C ARG A 141 -17.57 -4.22 5.03
N ALA A 142 -16.89 -3.21 4.52
CA ALA A 142 -15.95 -2.44 5.32
C ALA A 142 -16.64 -1.76 6.52
N PRO A 143 -15.97 -1.66 7.68
CA PRO A 143 -16.55 -1.02 8.87
C PRO A 143 -16.70 0.50 8.75
N GLY A 144 -16.13 1.11 7.71
CA GLY A 144 -16.12 2.54 7.45
C GLY A 144 -16.26 2.85 5.96
N ARG A 145 -16.13 4.13 5.62
CA ARG A 145 -16.20 4.56 4.22
C ARG A 145 -14.93 4.16 3.48
N VAL A 146 -15.09 3.63 2.28
CA VAL A 146 -13.99 3.28 1.37
C VAL A 146 -14.09 4.12 0.11
N HIS A 147 -13.04 4.85 -0.20
CA HIS A 147 -12.94 5.72 -1.36
C HIS A 147 -11.92 5.16 -2.34
N PHE A 148 -12.16 5.35 -3.63
CA PHE A 148 -11.27 4.91 -4.71
C PHE A 148 -10.74 6.12 -5.46
N GLY A 149 -9.43 6.28 -5.55
CA GLY A 149 -8.84 7.43 -6.22
C GLY A 149 -7.32 7.46 -6.19
N ARG A 150 -6.76 8.61 -6.51
CA ARG A 150 -5.32 8.84 -6.62
C ARG A 150 -4.64 8.94 -5.27
N THR A 151 -3.42 8.41 -5.18
CA THR A 151 -2.48 8.65 -4.09
C THR A 151 -1.22 9.29 -4.66
N VAL A 152 -0.63 10.23 -3.93
CA VAL A 152 0.68 10.77 -4.27
C VAL A 152 1.68 10.50 -3.17
N THR A 153 2.94 10.29 -3.58
CA THR A 153 4.04 9.91 -2.68
C THR A 153 5.19 10.90 -2.77
N GLY A 154 5.79 11.25 -1.64
CA GLY A 154 7.00 12.06 -1.57
C GLY A 154 7.87 11.72 -0.36
N GLU A 155 9.04 12.37 -0.23
CA GLU A 155 10.01 12.09 0.84
C GLU A 155 9.76 12.85 2.14
N ALA A 156 8.67 13.63 2.22
CA ALA A 156 8.38 14.43 3.40
C ALA A 156 6.93 14.29 3.84
N PHE A 157 6.72 14.39 5.15
CA PHE A 157 5.39 14.50 5.73
C PHE A 157 4.75 15.83 5.28
N ILE A 158 3.58 15.78 4.65
CA ILE A 158 2.90 16.95 4.11
C ILE A 158 1.97 17.54 5.18
N THR A 159 2.32 18.72 5.64
CA THR A 159 1.48 19.58 6.47
C THR A 159 0.66 20.52 5.59
N ASP A 160 0.16 21.64 6.13
CA ASP A 160 -0.59 22.64 5.36
C ASP A 160 0.25 23.28 4.26
N GLU A 161 1.57 23.44 4.50
CA GLU A 161 2.52 23.90 3.50
C GLU A 161 2.72 22.85 2.41
N GLY A 162 2.57 23.26 1.14
CA GLY A 162 2.65 22.37 -0.03
C GLY A 162 1.36 21.62 -0.37
N ARG A 163 0.41 21.49 0.54
CA ARG A 163 -0.86 20.78 0.30
C ARG A 163 -1.65 21.38 -0.87
N ALA A 164 -1.75 22.72 -0.94
CA ALA A 164 -2.50 23.40 -1.98
C ALA A 164 -1.90 23.17 -3.38
N GLU A 165 -0.57 23.19 -3.51
CA GLU A 165 0.14 22.95 -4.76
C GLU A 165 -0.04 21.49 -5.23
N ILE A 166 0.11 20.52 -4.31
CA ILE A 166 -0.09 19.10 -4.60
C ILE A 166 -1.53 18.85 -5.05
N ASN A 167 -2.51 19.42 -4.35
CA ASN A 167 -3.93 19.29 -4.71
C ASN A 167 -4.23 19.88 -6.09
N ALA A 168 -3.69 21.06 -6.40
CA ALA A 168 -3.90 21.71 -7.69
C ALA A 168 -3.34 20.88 -8.86
N ARG A 169 -2.20 20.18 -8.64
CA ARG A 169 -1.51 19.43 -9.68
C ARG A 169 -2.03 18.02 -9.86
N PHE A 170 -2.31 17.30 -8.78
CA PHE A 170 -2.57 15.85 -8.80
C PHE A 170 -4.00 15.47 -8.45
N VAL A 171 -4.74 16.32 -7.74
CA VAL A 171 -6.11 16.05 -7.23
C VAL A 171 -6.17 14.69 -6.50
N PRO A 172 -5.28 14.42 -5.54
CA PRO A 172 -5.21 13.13 -4.88
C PRO A 172 -6.27 12.99 -3.78
N LEU A 173 -6.63 11.74 -3.44
CA LEU A 173 -7.33 11.44 -2.19
C LEU A 173 -6.39 11.53 -1.01
N THR A 174 -5.20 10.94 -1.15
CA THR A 174 -4.23 10.79 -0.06
C THR A 174 -2.80 11.11 -0.49
N VAL A 175 -1.97 11.38 0.49
CA VAL A 175 -0.51 11.50 0.37
C VAL A 175 0.17 10.56 1.35
N ASP A 176 1.27 9.96 0.93
CA ASP A 176 2.13 9.11 1.75
C ASP A 176 3.60 9.22 1.33
N MET A 177 4.44 8.33 1.85
CA MET A 177 5.87 8.35 1.57
C MET A 177 6.38 7.06 0.91
N GLU A 178 5.51 6.10 0.53
CA GLU A 178 5.90 4.75 0.05
C GLU A 178 5.18 4.27 -1.20
N THR A 179 3.88 4.52 -1.33
CA THR A 179 3.00 3.83 -2.29
C THR A 179 3.53 3.87 -3.72
N ALA A 180 3.92 5.04 -4.24
CA ALA A 180 4.41 5.14 -5.61
C ALA A 180 5.76 4.42 -5.80
N ALA A 181 6.61 4.36 -4.76
CA ALA A 181 7.87 3.62 -4.84
C ALA A 181 7.64 2.11 -4.91
N MET A 182 6.70 1.59 -4.11
CA MET A 182 6.31 0.18 -4.18
C MET A 182 5.66 -0.16 -5.52
N ALA A 183 4.73 0.68 -5.99
CA ALA A 183 4.08 0.52 -7.28
C ALA A 183 5.07 0.55 -8.45
N HIS A 184 6.07 1.44 -8.40
CA HIS A 184 7.12 1.53 -9.41
C HIS A 184 7.93 0.24 -9.51
N VAL A 185 8.37 -0.31 -8.36
CA VAL A 185 9.10 -1.59 -8.35
C VAL A 185 8.22 -2.74 -8.87
N CYS A 186 6.96 -2.81 -8.44
CA CYS A 186 6.02 -3.81 -8.94
C CYS A 186 5.78 -3.66 -10.44
N TYR A 187 5.64 -2.44 -10.95
CA TYR A 187 5.46 -2.15 -12.38
C TYR A 187 6.61 -2.69 -13.23
N VAL A 188 7.86 -2.37 -12.88
CA VAL A 188 9.03 -2.81 -13.66
C VAL A 188 9.25 -4.33 -13.57
N ASN A 189 8.82 -4.97 -12.50
CA ASN A 189 8.84 -6.42 -12.31
C ASN A 189 7.57 -7.14 -12.82
N ARG A 190 6.56 -6.39 -13.29
CA ARG A 190 5.27 -6.92 -13.78
C ARG A 190 4.51 -7.72 -12.72
N VAL A 191 4.56 -7.28 -11.49
CA VAL A 191 3.84 -7.87 -10.36
C VAL A 191 2.58 -7.04 -10.08
N PRO A 192 1.39 -7.65 -9.98
CA PRO A 192 0.16 -6.98 -9.57
C PRO A 192 0.31 -6.25 -8.26
N PHE A 193 -0.17 -4.99 -8.21
CA PHE A 193 -0.04 -4.11 -7.04
C PHE A 193 -1.34 -3.37 -6.76
N ALA A 194 -1.66 -3.19 -5.48
CA ALA A 194 -2.66 -2.24 -5.00
C ALA A 194 -2.26 -1.67 -3.63
N ALA A 195 -2.75 -0.46 -3.30
CA ALA A 195 -2.57 0.12 -1.98
C ALA A 195 -3.92 0.41 -1.33
N ILE A 196 -4.01 0.09 -0.02
CA ILE A 196 -5.18 0.27 0.83
C ILE A 196 -4.71 0.95 2.12
N ARG A 197 -5.01 2.22 2.29
CA ARG A 197 -4.50 3.00 3.43
C ARG A 197 -5.64 3.77 4.09
N SER A 198 -5.60 3.89 5.42
CA SER A 198 -6.62 4.62 6.18
C SER A 198 -6.08 5.96 6.67
N VAL A 199 -6.96 6.95 6.70
CA VAL A 199 -6.61 8.35 6.96
C VAL A 199 -6.31 8.58 8.44
N THR A 200 -5.12 9.11 8.74
CA THR A 200 -4.68 9.51 10.09
C THR A 200 -4.86 10.99 10.39
N ASP A 201 -4.76 11.81 9.35
CA ASP A 201 -4.78 13.27 9.43
C ASP A 201 -5.41 13.87 8.17
N THR A 202 -5.98 15.06 8.29
CA THR A 202 -6.62 15.79 7.21
C THR A 202 -6.21 17.26 7.27
N ALA A 203 -6.65 18.09 6.32
CA ALA A 203 -6.38 19.53 6.37
C ALA A 203 -6.91 20.20 7.65
N ASP A 204 -8.05 19.73 8.18
CA ASP A 204 -8.65 20.27 9.40
C ASP A 204 -8.05 19.67 10.69
N HIS A 205 -7.33 18.56 10.57
CA HIS A 205 -6.70 17.80 11.66
C HIS A 205 -5.29 17.42 11.20
N SER A 206 -4.42 18.42 11.06
CA SER A 206 -3.08 18.24 10.51
C SER A 206 -2.00 18.12 11.58
N GLY A 207 -0.86 17.56 11.19
CA GLY A 207 0.36 17.52 11.96
C GLY A 207 0.74 16.14 12.49
N ILE A 208 2.01 16.02 12.87
CA ILE A 208 2.62 14.77 13.35
C ILE A 208 1.93 14.23 14.60
N GLY A 209 1.52 15.11 15.53
CA GLY A 209 0.81 14.70 16.75
C GLY A 209 -0.53 14.01 16.43
N THR A 210 -1.30 14.54 15.47
CA THR A 210 -2.55 13.91 15.02
C THR A 210 -2.29 12.56 14.37
N PHE A 211 -1.23 12.44 13.58
CA PHE A 211 -0.80 11.16 13.01
C PHE A 211 -0.49 10.14 14.11
N GLU A 212 0.35 10.50 15.10
CA GLU A 212 0.75 9.61 16.20
C GLU A 212 -0.47 9.12 17.01
N GLU A 213 -1.41 10.00 17.33
CA GLU A 213 -2.63 9.66 18.06
C GLU A 213 -3.54 8.69 17.31
N ASN A 214 -3.61 8.80 15.98
CA ASN A 214 -4.54 8.05 15.15
C ASN A 214 -3.92 6.81 14.49
N CYS A 215 -2.60 6.68 14.44
CA CYS A 215 -1.88 5.67 13.68
C CYS A 215 -2.37 4.25 13.98
N ALA A 216 -2.41 3.86 15.24
CA ALA A 216 -2.82 2.49 15.63
C ALA A 216 -4.27 2.16 15.20
N ARG A 217 -5.20 3.12 15.34
CA ARG A 217 -6.59 2.92 14.95
C ARG A 217 -6.74 2.87 13.43
N ALA A 218 -6.11 3.78 12.71
CA ALA A 218 -6.14 3.80 11.24
C ALA A 218 -5.51 2.53 10.65
N SER A 219 -4.40 2.05 11.24
CA SER A 219 -3.75 0.80 10.86
C SER A 219 -4.70 -0.41 11.03
N ALA A 220 -5.42 -0.48 12.13
CA ALA A 220 -6.40 -1.54 12.35
C ALA A 220 -7.57 -1.49 11.35
N VAL A 221 -8.03 -0.29 10.97
CA VAL A 221 -9.09 -0.11 9.95
C VAL A 221 -8.57 -0.56 8.58
N SER A 222 -7.38 -0.12 8.16
CA SER A 222 -6.74 -0.55 6.92
C SER A 222 -6.60 -2.08 6.87
N ALA A 223 -6.09 -2.68 7.96
CA ALA A 223 -5.90 -4.12 8.05
C ALA A 223 -7.22 -4.89 7.91
N ALA A 224 -8.31 -4.43 8.52
CA ALA A 224 -9.62 -5.07 8.39
C ALA A 224 -10.07 -5.12 6.92
N VAL A 225 -9.92 -4.02 6.18
CA VAL A 225 -10.26 -3.97 4.74
C VAL A 225 -9.36 -4.89 3.93
N VAL A 226 -8.04 -4.89 4.18
CA VAL A 226 -7.08 -5.76 3.48
C VAL A 226 -7.37 -7.23 3.73
N LEU A 227 -7.69 -7.63 4.96
CA LEU A 227 -8.07 -9.01 5.28
C LEU A 227 -9.35 -9.44 4.53
N ASP A 228 -10.31 -8.53 4.34
CA ASP A 228 -11.49 -8.80 3.51
C ASP A 228 -11.13 -8.90 2.01
N VAL A 229 -10.18 -8.10 1.53
CA VAL A 229 -9.64 -8.24 0.16
C VAL A 229 -9.01 -9.62 -0.05
N LEU A 230 -8.20 -10.12 0.91
CA LEU A 230 -7.61 -11.46 0.81
C LEU A 230 -8.69 -12.55 0.73
N ARG A 231 -9.81 -12.42 1.46
CA ARG A 231 -10.95 -13.34 1.37
C ARG A 231 -11.60 -13.31 -0.01
N GLU A 232 -11.69 -12.13 -0.65
CA GLU A 232 -12.22 -12.00 -2.02
C GLU A 232 -11.30 -12.60 -3.08
N LEU A 233 -9.99 -12.61 -2.86
CA LEU A 233 -9.00 -13.21 -3.78
C LEU A 233 -9.00 -14.74 -3.74
N THR A 234 -9.64 -15.35 -2.74
CA THR A 234 -9.73 -16.81 -2.58
C THR A 234 -11.09 -17.39 -2.98
N ARG A 235 -12.04 -16.56 -3.40
CA ARG A 235 -13.35 -16.98 -3.95
C ARG A 235 -13.29 -17.26 -5.42
#